data_74be4251dee4da6824041271b8c641cc
#
_entry.id   74be4251dee4da6824041271b8c641cc
#
_cell.length_a   1.000
_cell.length_b   1.000
_cell.length_c   1.000
_cell.angle_alpha   90.00
_cell.angle_beta   90.00
_cell.angle_gamma   90.00
#
_symmetry.space_group_name_H-M   'P 1'
#
loop_
_entity.id
_entity.type
_entity.pdbx_description
1 polymer ?
#
loop_
_entity_poly.entity_id
_entity_poly.type
_entity_poly.pdbx_seq_one_letter_code
_entity_poly.pdbx_strand_id
1 'polypeptide(L)'
;PCYNEALTIGKVIDDFHRELPGAIVYVYDNNSSDDTSQIAKQHGATVRHEPRQGKGNVCRQMFRDIDAECYLMVDGDDTYPAEAAKSLCNPILNGEADMTVGDRLSNGTYAEENKRAFHGFGNNLVRAMIKWIYGYSFDDVMTGYRAMSKPFVKTFPVLSEGFQIETELSIHAVDHRWRIKDVPVEYRDRPAGSVSKLNTVSDGIKVIAMIGTLFKDYRPLKFFSLIALIFAIVGLALGLP
;
A
#
# COMPACT_ATOMS: atom_id res chain seq x y z
N PRO A 1 -1.58 -8.11 6.77
CA PRO A 1 -2.72 -8.72 6.07
C PRO A 1 -2.28 -10.01 5.39
N CYS A 2 -3.03 -11.12 5.58
CA CYS A 2 -2.70 -12.42 5.00
C CYS A 2 -3.93 -13.10 4.38
N TYR A 3 -3.71 -13.76 3.25
CA TYR A 3 -4.71 -14.60 2.59
C TYR A 3 -4.03 -15.72 1.81
N ASN A 4 -4.14 -16.97 2.32
CA ASN A 4 -3.49 -18.15 1.77
C ASN A 4 -1.96 -17.97 1.60
N GLU A 5 -1.26 -17.74 2.71
CA GLU A 5 0.20 -17.53 2.78
C GLU A 5 0.87 -18.57 3.71
N ALA A 6 0.32 -19.78 3.84
CA ALA A 6 0.85 -20.84 4.71
C ALA A 6 2.33 -21.17 4.42
N LEU A 7 2.77 -21.04 3.15
CA LEU A 7 4.15 -21.34 2.76
C LEU A 7 5.19 -20.33 3.29
N THR A 8 4.76 -19.09 3.56
CA THR A 8 5.69 -17.96 3.79
C THR A 8 5.53 -17.33 5.16
N ILE A 9 4.31 -17.35 5.71
CA ILE A 9 3.96 -16.57 6.90
C ILE A 9 4.82 -16.90 8.14
N GLY A 10 5.21 -18.16 8.34
CA GLY A 10 6.06 -18.56 9.46
C GLY A 10 7.43 -17.89 9.39
N LYS A 11 8.09 -17.99 8.22
CA LYS A 11 9.40 -17.35 7.99
C LYS A 11 9.30 -15.83 8.15
N VAL A 12 8.27 -15.20 7.58
CA VAL A 12 8.08 -13.74 7.69
C VAL A 12 8.01 -13.33 9.16
N ILE A 13 7.22 -14.02 9.98
CA ILE A 13 7.10 -13.71 11.41
C ILE A 13 8.43 -13.84 12.13
N ASP A 14 9.15 -14.94 11.90
CA ASP A 14 10.46 -15.20 12.56
C ASP A 14 11.49 -14.13 12.16
N ASP A 15 11.53 -13.75 10.88
CA ASP A 15 12.45 -12.72 10.39
C ASP A 15 12.14 -11.35 11.04
N PHE A 16 10.86 -10.97 11.14
CA PHE A 16 10.48 -9.71 11.79
C PHE A 16 10.72 -9.74 13.32
N HIS A 17 10.51 -10.86 14.01
CA HIS A 17 10.85 -11.00 15.42
C HIS A 17 12.36 -10.86 15.65
N ARG A 18 13.18 -11.40 14.73
CA ARG A 18 14.64 -11.25 14.79
C ARG A 18 15.11 -9.81 14.59
N GLU A 19 14.55 -9.10 13.60
CA GLU A 19 14.93 -7.73 13.27
C GLU A 19 14.37 -6.68 14.23
N LEU A 20 13.18 -6.92 14.75
CA LEU A 20 12.44 -6.03 15.66
C LEU A 20 11.99 -6.79 16.91
N PRO A 21 12.91 -7.21 17.81
CA PRO A 21 12.58 -8.08 18.94
C PRO A 21 11.63 -7.45 19.97
N GLY A 22 11.45 -6.12 19.94
CA GLY A 22 10.48 -5.41 20.79
C GLY A 22 9.11 -5.17 20.14
N ALA A 23 8.92 -5.57 18.89
CA ALA A 23 7.68 -5.36 18.19
C ALA A 23 6.68 -6.50 18.42
N ILE A 24 5.39 -6.17 18.45
CA ILE A 24 4.31 -7.16 18.45
C ILE A 24 3.91 -7.43 16.99
N VAL A 25 4.02 -8.67 16.56
CA VAL A 25 3.61 -9.08 15.22
C VAL A 25 2.13 -9.46 15.24
N TYR A 26 1.32 -8.71 14.48
CA TYR A 26 -0.09 -9.01 14.24
C TYR A 26 -0.27 -9.61 12.85
N VAL A 27 -0.99 -10.72 12.76
CA VAL A 27 -1.44 -11.31 11.50
C VAL A 27 -2.95 -11.22 11.44
N TYR A 28 -3.46 -10.50 10.44
CA TYR A 28 -4.88 -10.47 10.14
C TYR A 28 -5.16 -11.41 8.97
N ASP A 29 -5.77 -12.52 9.30
CA ASP A 29 -6.19 -13.52 8.33
C ASP A 29 -7.51 -13.12 7.66
N ASN A 30 -7.50 -13.09 6.34
CA ASN A 30 -8.64 -12.62 5.54
C ASN A 30 -9.30 -13.80 4.79
N ASN A 31 -9.87 -14.73 5.55
CA ASN A 31 -10.56 -15.94 5.07
C ASN A 31 -9.63 -16.94 4.36
N SER A 32 -8.42 -17.17 4.87
CA SER A 32 -7.56 -18.23 4.35
C SER A 32 -8.22 -19.59 4.45
N SER A 33 -8.06 -20.38 3.40
CA SER A 33 -8.53 -21.77 3.32
C SER A 33 -7.41 -22.78 3.63
N ASP A 34 -6.18 -22.30 3.81
CA ASP A 34 -4.99 -23.06 4.20
C ASP A 34 -4.64 -22.85 5.67
N ASP A 35 -3.50 -23.38 6.11
CA ASP A 35 -3.05 -23.33 7.49
C ASP A 35 -2.40 -21.99 7.92
N THR A 36 -2.58 -20.91 7.15
CA THR A 36 -1.99 -19.58 7.41
C THR A 36 -2.17 -19.13 8.87
N SER A 37 -3.39 -19.15 9.39
CA SER A 37 -3.70 -18.72 10.77
C SER A 37 -3.05 -19.61 11.82
N GLN A 38 -3.00 -20.92 11.60
CA GLN A 38 -2.40 -21.87 12.53
C GLN A 38 -0.89 -21.67 12.60
N ILE A 39 -0.23 -21.59 11.45
CA ILE A 39 1.21 -21.40 11.34
C ILE A 39 1.61 -20.06 11.98
N ALA A 40 0.87 -18.98 11.69
CA ALA A 40 1.14 -17.68 12.27
C ALA A 40 1.10 -17.69 13.82
N LYS A 41 0.13 -18.41 14.42
CA LYS A 41 0.06 -18.60 15.89
C LYS A 41 1.26 -19.37 16.42
N GLN A 42 1.68 -20.43 15.74
CA GLN A 42 2.82 -21.26 16.14
C GLN A 42 4.13 -20.48 16.15
N HIS A 43 4.28 -19.50 15.26
CA HIS A 43 5.44 -18.58 15.19
C HIS A 43 5.30 -17.33 16.08
N GLY A 44 4.31 -17.32 17.00
CA GLY A 44 4.19 -16.27 18.03
C GLY A 44 3.46 -15.00 17.63
N ALA A 45 2.82 -14.96 16.46
CA ALA A 45 2.03 -13.81 16.06
C ALA A 45 0.69 -13.73 16.79
N THR A 46 0.21 -12.52 17.05
CA THR A 46 -1.17 -12.27 17.47
C THR A 46 -2.07 -12.33 16.25
N VAL A 47 -2.83 -13.44 16.12
CA VAL A 47 -3.70 -13.66 14.96
C VAL A 47 -5.10 -13.14 15.22
N ARG A 48 -5.64 -12.37 14.26
CA ARG A 48 -7.03 -11.90 14.20
C ARG A 48 -7.64 -12.27 12.86
N HIS A 49 -8.96 -12.25 12.77
CA HIS A 49 -9.72 -12.60 11.56
C HIS A 49 -10.56 -11.41 11.10
N GLU A 50 -10.46 -11.06 9.80
CA GLU A 50 -11.35 -10.09 9.14
C GLU A 50 -12.21 -10.82 8.11
N PRO A 51 -13.53 -10.94 8.35
CA PRO A 51 -14.42 -11.73 7.48
C PRO A 51 -14.72 -11.05 6.12
N ARG A 52 -14.57 -9.72 6.03
CA ARG A 52 -14.77 -9.02 4.75
C ARG A 52 -13.53 -9.15 3.90
N GLN A 53 -13.67 -9.84 2.77
CA GLN A 53 -12.57 -10.08 1.86
C GLN A 53 -12.03 -8.79 1.30
N GLY A 54 -10.68 -8.64 1.30
CA GLY A 54 -9.95 -7.54 0.66
C GLY A 54 -8.97 -6.83 1.61
N LYS A 55 -7.79 -6.50 1.07
CA LYS A 55 -6.67 -5.91 1.82
C LYS A 55 -7.05 -4.60 2.51
N GLY A 56 -7.86 -3.75 1.86
CA GLY A 56 -8.34 -2.50 2.46
C GLY A 56 -9.24 -2.74 3.67
N ASN A 57 -10.12 -3.75 3.64
CA ASN A 57 -10.94 -4.13 4.79
C ASN A 57 -10.08 -4.58 5.95
N VAL A 58 -9.04 -5.37 5.67
CA VAL A 58 -8.05 -5.79 6.68
C VAL A 58 -7.33 -4.57 7.27
N CYS A 59 -6.84 -3.65 6.45
CA CYS A 59 -6.15 -2.45 6.92
C CYS A 59 -7.07 -1.59 7.81
N ARG A 60 -8.34 -1.43 7.44
CA ARG A 60 -9.33 -0.72 8.27
C ARG A 60 -9.48 -1.35 9.64
N GLN A 61 -9.53 -2.68 9.71
CA GLN A 61 -9.62 -3.42 10.97
C GLN A 61 -8.33 -3.25 11.79
N MET A 62 -7.16 -3.43 11.17
CA MET A 62 -5.85 -3.26 11.81
C MET A 62 -5.70 -1.87 12.44
N PHE A 63 -6.01 -0.81 11.69
CA PHE A 63 -5.87 0.58 12.13
C PHE A 63 -6.83 0.95 13.27
N ARG A 64 -7.99 0.29 13.32
CA ARG A 64 -8.95 0.45 14.40
C ARG A 64 -8.51 -0.28 15.67
N ASP A 65 -8.07 -1.52 15.55
CA ASP A 65 -7.86 -2.43 16.67
C ASP A 65 -6.51 -2.24 17.37
N ILE A 66 -5.48 -1.84 16.61
CA ILE A 66 -4.11 -1.73 17.13
C ILE A 66 -3.87 -0.30 17.60
N ASP A 67 -3.27 -0.15 18.77
CA ASP A 67 -2.74 1.10 19.27
C ASP A 67 -1.23 1.00 19.48
N ALA A 68 -0.47 1.73 18.66
CA ALA A 68 1.00 1.71 18.65
C ALA A 68 1.55 3.09 18.28
N GLU A 69 2.79 3.38 18.64
CA GLU A 69 3.48 4.62 18.25
C GLU A 69 3.94 4.58 16.78
N CYS A 70 4.38 3.40 16.33
CA CYS A 70 4.81 3.13 14.96
C CYS A 70 4.13 1.85 14.46
N TYR A 71 3.54 1.93 13.29
CA TYR A 71 2.92 0.80 12.60
C TYR A 71 3.77 0.44 11.39
N LEU A 72 4.28 -0.78 11.34
CA LEU A 72 4.94 -1.33 10.17
C LEU A 72 4.00 -2.31 9.49
N MET A 73 3.57 -1.97 8.29
CA MET A 73 2.73 -2.82 7.43
C MET A 73 3.59 -3.52 6.39
N VAL A 74 3.39 -4.83 6.26
CA VAL A 74 4.08 -5.67 5.27
C VAL A 74 3.16 -6.79 4.80
N ASP A 75 3.39 -7.30 3.59
CA ASP A 75 2.68 -8.47 3.06
C ASP A 75 3.28 -9.77 3.62
N GLY A 76 2.44 -10.80 3.75
CA GLY A 76 2.86 -12.09 4.33
C GLY A 76 3.54 -13.05 3.35
N ASP A 77 3.92 -12.60 2.16
CA ASP A 77 4.37 -13.41 1.02
C ASP A 77 5.90 -13.53 0.84
N ASP A 78 6.66 -13.05 1.84
CA ASP A 78 8.14 -13.06 1.87
C ASP A 78 8.82 -12.28 0.72
N THR A 79 8.12 -11.33 0.12
CA THR A 79 8.69 -10.48 -0.93
C THR A 79 9.46 -9.28 -0.40
N TYR A 80 9.24 -8.89 0.86
CA TYR A 80 9.90 -7.77 1.52
C TYR A 80 10.85 -8.24 2.62
N PRO A 81 12.15 -7.86 2.54
CA PRO A 81 13.14 -8.26 3.55
C PRO A 81 12.89 -7.55 4.88
N ALA A 82 12.90 -8.33 5.98
CA ALA A 82 12.74 -7.79 7.32
C ALA A 82 13.92 -6.90 7.75
N GLU A 83 15.07 -7.06 7.12
CA GLU A 83 16.29 -6.25 7.36
C GLU A 83 16.06 -4.75 7.14
N ALA A 84 15.15 -4.40 6.25
CA ALA A 84 14.76 -3.00 5.97
C ALA A 84 13.82 -2.40 7.05
N ALA A 85 13.27 -3.21 7.95
CA ALA A 85 12.26 -2.79 8.92
C ALA A 85 12.72 -1.61 9.79
N LYS A 86 13.97 -1.65 10.29
CA LYS A 86 14.53 -0.55 11.11
C LYS A 86 14.64 0.75 10.33
N SER A 87 15.05 0.68 9.06
CA SER A 87 15.19 1.86 8.20
C SER A 87 13.85 2.52 7.90
N LEU A 88 12.77 1.75 7.84
CA LEU A 88 11.41 2.26 7.70
C LEU A 88 10.87 2.82 9.03
N CYS A 89 11.09 2.15 10.15
CA CYS A 89 10.54 2.55 11.45
C CYS A 89 11.26 3.74 12.08
N ASN A 90 12.59 3.82 11.97
CA ASN A 90 13.38 4.85 12.65
C ASN A 90 12.93 6.28 12.32
N PRO A 91 12.66 6.69 11.08
CA PRO A 91 12.18 8.05 10.79
C PRO A 91 10.83 8.37 11.46
N ILE A 92 9.97 7.38 11.65
CA ILE A 92 8.70 7.55 12.37
C ILE A 92 8.96 7.75 13.87
N LEU A 93 9.75 6.86 14.47
CA LEU A 93 10.07 6.90 15.91
C LEU A 93 10.84 8.15 16.30
N ASN A 94 11.71 8.64 15.41
CA ASN A 94 12.44 9.90 15.61
C ASN A 94 11.61 11.16 15.35
N GLY A 95 10.37 11.02 14.88
CA GLY A 95 9.53 12.16 14.51
C GLY A 95 9.98 12.90 13.24
N GLU A 96 10.77 12.28 12.38
CA GLU A 96 11.24 12.84 11.11
C GLU A 96 10.20 12.72 9.99
N ALA A 97 9.39 11.64 10.03
CA ALA A 97 8.36 11.35 9.04
C ALA A 97 7.07 10.87 9.72
N ASP A 98 5.95 10.99 9.03
CA ASP A 98 4.66 10.46 9.44
C ASP A 98 4.29 9.18 8.66
N MET A 99 4.87 9.02 7.46
CA MET A 99 4.82 7.80 6.67
C MET A 99 6.16 7.58 5.98
N THR A 100 6.70 6.36 6.07
CA THR A 100 7.79 5.90 5.21
C THR A 100 7.25 4.90 4.20
N VAL A 101 7.82 4.92 3.00
CA VAL A 101 7.42 4.08 1.86
C VAL A 101 8.63 3.28 1.42
N GLY A 102 8.52 1.96 1.41
CA GLY A 102 9.58 1.07 0.91
C GLY A 102 9.64 1.13 -0.61
N ASP A 103 10.66 1.79 -1.13
CA ASP A 103 10.87 1.94 -2.57
C ASP A 103 11.65 0.74 -3.12
N ARG A 104 10.98 -0.07 -3.94
CA ARG A 104 11.53 -1.26 -4.60
C ARG A 104 12.22 -0.94 -5.93
N LEU A 105 12.02 0.27 -6.46
CA LEU A 105 12.38 0.61 -7.84
C LEU A 105 13.76 1.25 -7.94
N SER A 106 14.20 1.98 -6.92
CA SER A 106 15.43 2.77 -6.95
C SER A 106 16.72 1.94 -6.97
N ASN A 107 16.70 0.71 -6.44
CA ASN A 107 17.88 -0.15 -6.39
C ASN A 107 18.01 -1.16 -7.55
N GLY A 108 17.03 -1.17 -8.48
CA GLY A 108 17.05 -2.02 -9.68
C GLY A 108 16.64 -3.48 -9.46
N THR A 109 16.59 -4.00 -8.23
CA THR A 109 16.26 -5.41 -7.94
C THR A 109 14.88 -5.81 -8.44
N TYR A 110 13.91 -4.90 -8.34
CA TYR A 110 12.55 -5.14 -8.83
C TYR A 110 12.48 -5.39 -10.34
N ALA A 111 13.29 -4.71 -11.13
CA ALA A 111 13.31 -4.87 -12.60
C ALA A 111 13.95 -6.19 -13.03
N GLU A 112 14.91 -6.69 -12.26
CA GLU A 112 15.60 -7.96 -12.53
C GLU A 112 14.72 -9.16 -12.17
N GLU A 113 13.97 -9.08 -11.06
CA GLU A 113 13.17 -10.18 -10.53
C GLU A 113 11.74 -10.20 -11.08
N ASN A 114 11.13 -9.03 -11.40
CA ASN A 114 9.74 -8.96 -11.85
C ASN A 114 9.59 -8.99 -13.37
N LYS A 115 9.41 -10.18 -13.93
CA LYS A 115 9.22 -10.44 -15.38
C LYS A 115 7.82 -10.09 -15.92
N ARG A 116 6.94 -9.46 -15.13
CA ARG A 116 5.57 -9.11 -15.56
C ARG A 116 5.55 -7.78 -16.32
N ALA A 117 5.41 -7.85 -17.64
CA ALA A 117 5.53 -6.73 -18.59
C ALA A 117 4.64 -5.49 -18.32
N PHE A 118 3.55 -5.60 -17.57
CA PHE A 118 2.59 -4.51 -17.35
C PHE A 118 2.64 -3.87 -15.94
N HIS A 119 3.38 -4.44 -14.97
CA HIS A 119 3.43 -3.89 -13.62
C HIS A 119 4.17 -2.54 -13.54
N GLY A 120 5.27 -2.40 -14.27
CA GLY A 120 6.00 -1.12 -14.35
C GLY A 120 5.18 0.00 -15.00
N PHE A 121 4.40 -0.32 -16.04
CA PHE A 121 3.53 0.65 -16.72
C PHE A 121 2.42 1.16 -15.77
N GLY A 122 1.76 0.25 -15.02
CA GLY A 122 0.71 0.62 -14.08
C GLY A 122 1.21 1.56 -12.98
N ASN A 123 2.34 1.24 -12.36
CA ASN A 123 2.91 2.10 -11.31
C ASN A 123 3.34 3.47 -11.87
N ASN A 124 3.96 3.51 -13.06
CA ASN A 124 4.33 4.77 -13.70
C ASN A 124 3.12 5.64 -14.05
N LEU A 125 2.02 5.04 -14.52
CA LEU A 125 0.79 5.75 -14.79
C LEU A 125 0.21 6.36 -13.50
N VAL A 126 0.11 5.59 -12.43
CA VAL A 126 -0.39 6.04 -11.13
C VAL A 126 0.49 7.16 -10.57
N ARG A 127 1.82 7.03 -10.62
CA ARG A 127 2.79 8.07 -10.23
C ARG A 127 2.57 9.37 -11.01
N ALA A 128 2.42 9.27 -12.34
CA ALA A 128 2.17 10.42 -13.20
C ALA A 128 0.84 11.12 -12.86
N MET A 129 -0.23 10.35 -12.62
CA MET A 129 -1.52 10.90 -12.20
C MET A 129 -1.42 11.63 -10.86
N ILE A 130 -0.79 11.03 -9.85
CA ILE A 130 -0.61 11.65 -8.52
C ILE A 130 0.23 12.93 -8.66
N LYS A 131 1.32 12.89 -9.42
CA LYS A 131 2.15 14.08 -9.66
C LYS A 131 1.38 15.21 -10.32
N TRP A 132 0.56 14.90 -11.34
CA TRP A 132 -0.24 15.90 -12.04
C TRP A 132 -1.36 16.49 -11.16
N ILE A 133 -2.06 15.65 -10.39
CA ILE A 133 -3.21 16.08 -9.57
C ILE A 133 -2.74 16.81 -8.31
N TYR A 134 -1.78 16.21 -7.58
CA TYR A 134 -1.40 16.62 -6.23
C TYR A 134 -0.03 17.31 -6.15
N GLY A 135 0.79 17.24 -7.22
CA GLY A 135 2.09 17.92 -7.29
C GLY A 135 3.23 17.20 -6.56
N TYR A 136 3.04 15.93 -6.14
CA TYR A 136 4.05 15.14 -5.44
C TYR A 136 4.49 13.94 -6.27
N SER A 137 5.78 13.61 -6.22
CA SER A 137 6.35 12.47 -6.95
C SER A 137 6.82 11.41 -5.96
N PHE A 138 6.16 10.27 -5.95
CA PHE A 138 6.63 9.08 -5.26
C PHE A 138 7.62 8.30 -6.14
N ASP A 139 8.54 7.59 -5.52
CA ASP A 139 9.38 6.63 -6.22
C ASP A 139 8.64 5.29 -6.42
N ASP A 140 7.90 4.82 -5.42
CA ASP A 140 7.01 3.65 -5.54
C ASP A 140 5.68 3.88 -4.80
N VAL A 141 4.55 3.87 -5.53
CA VAL A 141 3.21 4.10 -4.95
C VAL A 141 2.54 2.79 -4.53
N MET A 142 2.85 1.69 -5.23
CA MET A 142 2.10 0.43 -5.11
C MET A 142 2.79 -0.57 -4.16
N THR A 143 3.72 -0.13 -3.35
CA THR A 143 4.39 -0.96 -2.34
C THR A 143 3.51 -1.12 -1.10
N GLY A 144 3.43 -2.36 -0.59
CA GLY A 144 2.76 -2.68 0.68
C GLY A 144 3.66 -2.50 1.91
N TYR A 145 4.96 -2.24 1.73
CA TYR A 145 5.92 -2.10 2.82
C TYR A 145 6.01 -0.66 3.28
N ARG A 146 5.33 -0.32 4.36
CA ARG A 146 5.24 1.05 4.86
C ARG A 146 5.30 1.09 6.37
N ALA A 147 5.98 2.11 6.94
CA ALA A 147 5.78 2.45 8.32
C ALA A 147 4.99 3.77 8.46
N MET A 148 4.19 3.87 9.50
CA MET A 148 3.26 4.98 9.71
C MET A 148 3.20 5.37 11.18
N SER A 149 3.07 6.66 11.45
CA SER A 149 2.87 7.21 12.80
C SER A 149 1.45 6.96 13.32
N LYS A 150 1.29 6.96 14.63
CA LYS A 150 -0.03 6.86 15.26
C LYS A 150 -1.01 7.95 14.79
N PRO A 151 -0.64 9.24 14.74
CA PRO A 151 -1.55 10.27 14.22
C PRO A 151 -2.00 10.00 12.79
N PHE A 152 -1.10 9.58 11.92
CA PHE A 152 -1.44 9.23 10.54
C PHE A 152 -2.48 8.10 10.50
N VAL A 153 -2.20 6.98 11.16
CA VAL A 153 -3.08 5.80 11.15
C VAL A 153 -4.47 6.10 11.74
N LYS A 154 -4.53 6.87 12.84
CA LYS A 154 -5.79 7.16 13.53
C LYS A 154 -6.65 8.22 12.83
N THR A 155 -6.09 8.97 11.90
CA THR A 155 -6.83 9.96 11.10
C THR A 155 -7.14 9.50 9.68
N PHE A 156 -6.55 8.41 9.23
CA PHE A 156 -6.75 7.88 7.88
C PHE A 156 -8.10 7.14 7.76
N PRO A 157 -9.00 7.60 6.88
CA PRO A 157 -10.39 7.11 6.84
C PRO A 157 -10.59 5.84 6.03
N VAL A 158 -9.65 5.04 5.71
CA VAL A 158 -9.67 3.84 4.84
C VAL A 158 -10.98 3.64 4.06
N LEU A 159 -11.05 4.08 2.82
CA LEU A 159 -12.23 3.96 1.96
C LEU A 159 -12.20 2.72 1.09
N SER A 160 -11.00 2.32 0.66
CA SER A 160 -10.80 1.15 -0.19
C SER A 160 -11.11 -0.17 0.51
N GLU A 161 -11.54 -1.14 -0.29
CA GLU A 161 -11.78 -2.51 0.17
C GLU A 161 -10.61 -3.45 -0.19
N GLY A 162 -9.90 -3.19 -1.30
CA GLY A 162 -8.91 -4.08 -1.89
C GLY A 162 -7.49 -3.49 -1.98
N PHE A 163 -6.77 -3.88 -3.04
CA PHE A 163 -5.37 -3.49 -3.27
C PHE A 163 -5.15 -2.01 -3.60
N GLN A 164 -6.20 -1.24 -3.85
CA GLN A 164 -6.08 0.21 -4.04
C GLN A 164 -5.69 0.96 -2.75
N ILE A 165 -5.63 0.28 -1.61
CA ILE A 165 -5.28 0.86 -0.31
C ILE A 165 -3.90 1.55 -0.31
N GLU A 166 -2.90 1.00 -1.01
CA GLU A 166 -1.57 1.61 -1.10
C GLU A 166 -1.61 2.97 -1.79
N THR A 167 -2.38 3.06 -2.87
CA THR A 167 -2.59 4.33 -3.59
C THR A 167 -3.39 5.32 -2.75
N GLU A 168 -4.40 4.86 -2.03
CA GLU A 168 -5.20 5.69 -1.13
C GLU A 168 -4.35 6.27 0.01
N LEU A 169 -3.51 5.46 0.67
CA LEU A 169 -2.55 5.91 1.68
C LEU A 169 -1.63 7.01 1.14
N SER A 170 -1.10 6.82 -0.08
CA SER A 170 -0.20 7.79 -0.71
C SER A 170 -0.90 9.11 -1.02
N ILE A 171 -2.10 9.07 -1.60
CA ILE A 171 -2.88 10.29 -1.92
C ILE A 171 -3.28 11.03 -0.65
N HIS A 172 -3.76 10.32 0.36
CA HIS A 172 -4.12 10.91 1.65
C HIS A 172 -2.92 11.60 2.29
N ALA A 173 -1.75 10.95 2.30
CA ALA A 173 -0.54 11.52 2.85
C ALA A 173 -0.17 12.85 2.18
N VAL A 174 -0.22 12.91 0.85
CA VAL A 174 0.11 14.12 0.09
C VAL A 174 -0.94 15.22 0.27
N ASP A 175 -2.22 14.87 0.19
CA ASP A 175 -3.29 15.88 0.27
C ASP A 175 -3.35 16.55 1.65
N HIS A 176 -3.12 15.80 2.72
CA HIS A 176 -3.08 16.29 4.09
C HIS A 176 -1.68 16.79 4.52
N ARG A 177 -0.71 16.84 3.61
CA ARG A 177 0.65 17.35 3.84
C ARG A 177 1.41 16.63 4.96
N TRP A 178 1.18 15.34 5.11
CA TRP A 178 1.98 14.50 5.99
C TRP A 178 3.43 14.42 5.50
N ARG A 179 4.36 14.29 6.42
CA ARG A 179 5.79 14.13 6.09
C ARG A 179 6.05 12.72 5.60
N ILE A 180 6.45 12.59 4.33
CA ILE A 180 6.68 11.32 3.65
C ILE A 180 8.18 11.17 3.40
N LYS A 181 8.70 9.95 3.56
CA LYS A 181 10.09 9.61 3.24
C LYS A 181 10.12 8.28 2.50
N ASP A 182 10.67 8.28 1.30
CA ASP A 182 10.95 7.05 0.56
C ASP A 182 12.22 6.40 1.11
N VAL A 183 12.21 5.08 1.31
CA VAL A 183 13.31 4.29 1.83
C VAL A 183 13.59 3.17 0.84
N PRO A 184 14.77 3.15 0.19
CA PRO A 184 15.14 2.07 -0.72
C PRO A 184 15.11 0.72 0.00
N VAL A 185 14.41 -0.25 -0.59
CA VAL A 185 14.32 -1.61 -0.07
C VAL A 185 14.56 -2.61 -1.19
N GLU A 186 15.19 -3.73 -0.84
CA GLU A 186 15.27 -4.86 -1.77
C GLU A 186 13.88 -5.46 -1.99
N TYR A 187 13.70 -6.08 -3.13
CA TYR A 187 12.51 -6.87 -3.45
C TYR A 187 12.94 -8.29 -3.80
N ARG A 188 12.24 -9.28 -3.27
CA ARG A 188 12.49 -10.70 -3.53
C ARG A 188 11.34 -11.30 -4.31
N ASP A 189 11.64 -12.20 -5.23
CA ASP A 189 10.60 -12.99 -5.87
C ASP A 189 9.88 -13.88 -4.85
N ARG A 190 8.60 -14.14 -5.11
CA ARG A 190 7.84 -15.08 -4.29
C ARG A 190 8.47 -16.46 -4.34
N PRO A 191 8.53 -17.19 -3.20
CA PRO A 191 8.96 -18.57 -3.20
C PRO A 191 8.12 -19.43 -4.14
N ALA A 192 8.74 -20.49 -4.67
CA ALA A 192 8.05 -21.44 -5.53
C ALA A 192 6.80 -22.00 -4.82
N GLY A 193 5.66 -21.99 -5.51
CA GLY A 193 4.37 -22.42 -4.96
C GLY A 193 3.50 -21.30 -4.36
N SER A 194 4.07 -20.11 -4.08
CA SER A 194 3.27 -18.95 -3.68
C SER A 194 2.70 -18.24 -4.91
N VAL A 195 1.40 -17.94 -4.88
CA VAL A 195 0.67 -17.33 -6.00
C VAL A 195 0.20 -15.94 -5.65
N SER A 196 0.47 -14.97 -6.54
CA SER A 196 -0.05 -13.60 -6.40
C SER A 196 -1.58 -13.57 -6.45
N LYS A 197 -2.20 -12.93 -5.48
CA LYS A 197 -3.65 -12.74 -5.40
C LYS A 197 -4.11 -11.47 -6.15
N LEU A 198 -3.17 -10.66 -6.64
CA LEU A 198 -3.46 -9.42 -7.38
C LEU A 198 -3.81 -9.75 -8.84
N ASN A 199 -4.97 -9.23 -9.29
CA ASN A 199 -5.36 -9.26 -10.70
C ASN A 199 -5.00 -7.92 -11.36
N THR A 200 -4.01 -7.93 -12.23
CA THR A 200 -3.42 -6.72 -12.82
C THR A 200 -4.44 -5.81 -13.50
N VAL A 201 -5.41 -6.36 -14.23
CA VAL A 201 -6.40 -5.56 -14.97
C VAL A 201 -7.51 -5.07 -14.04
N SER A 202 -8.17 -5.99 -13.33
CA SER A 202 -9.30 -5.66 -12.46
C SER A 202 -8.88 -4.70 -11.34
N ASP A 203 -7.76 -4.98 -10.67
CA ASP A 203 -7.29 -4.14 -9.57
C ASP A 203 -6.70 -2.82 -10.09
N GLY A 204 -6.07 -2.82 -11.27
CA GLY A 204 -5.64 -1.60 -11.95
C GLY A 204 -6.81 -0.63 -12.25
N ILE A 205 -7.94 -1.15 -12.73
CA ILE A 205 -9.16 -0.33 -12.95
C ILE A 205 -9.66 0.26 -11.63
N LYS A 206 -9.68 -0.54 -10.55
CA LYS A 206 -10.09 -0.06 -9.22
C LYS A 206 -9.16 1.04 -8.69
N VAL A 207 -7.85 0.94 -8.93
CA VAL A 207 -6.88 1.97 -8.56
C VAL A 207 -7.17 3.28 -9.30
N ILE A 208 -7.38 3.23 -10.63
CA ILE A 208 -7.72 4.42 -11.43
C ILE A 208 -9.05 5.04 -10.96
N ALA A 209 -10.06 4.22 -10.72
CA ALA A 209 -11.36 4.69 -10.21
C ALA A 209 -11.21 5.36 -8.84
N MET A 210 -10.39 4.78 -7.94
CA MET A 210 -10.08 5.37 -6.63
C MET A 210 -9.40 6.74 -6.78
N ILE A 211 -8.39 6.86 -7.65
CA ILE A 211 -7.74 8.15 -7.93
C ILE A 211 -8.75 9.18 -8.40
N GLY A 212 -9.66 8.80 -9.31
CA GLY A 212 -10.74 9.68 -9.80
C GLY A 212 -11.67 10.14 -8.68
N THR A 213 -12.06 9.22 -7.79
CA THR A 213 -12.90 9.53 -6.62
C THR A 213 -12.19 10.51 -5.67
N LEU A 214 -10.95 10.22 -5.31
CA LEU A 214 -10.18 11.08 -4.41
C LEU A 214 -9.84 12.43 -5.07
N PHE A 215 -9.62 12.47 -6.38
CA PHE A 215 -9.46 13.72 -7.11
C PHE A 215 -10.70 14.61 -7.01
N LYS A 216 -11.88 14.03 -7.23
CA LYS A 216 -13.16 14.73 -7.07
C LYS A 216 -13.35 15.24 -5.63
N ASP A 217 -13.05 14.42 -4.64
CA ASP A 217 -13.35 14.71 -3.23
C ASP A 217 -12.32 15.66 -2.59
N TYR A 218 -11.03 15.51 -2.92
CA TYR A 218 -9.95 16.32 -2.32
C TYR A 218 -9.60 17.57 -3.13
N ARG A 219 -9.83 17.59 -4.43
CA ARG A 219 -9.56 18.72 -5.34
C ARG A 219 -10.78 19.08 -6.20
N PRO A 220 -11.96 19.32 -5.60
CA PRO A 220 -13.21 19.50 -6.35
C PRO A 220 -13.13 20.62 -7.38
N LEU A 221 -12.50 21.75 -7.04
CA LEU A 221 -12.40 22.86 -7.98
C LEU A 221 -11.63 22.47 -9.26
N LYS A 222 -10.47 21.81 -9.12
CA LYS A 222 -9.69 21.35 -10.27
C LYS A 222 -10.46 20.32 -11.08
N PHE A 223 -11.12 19.37 -10.42
CA PHE A 223 -11.87 18.30 -11.05
C PHE A 223 -13.02 18.84 -11.88
N PHE A 224 -13.90 19.66 -11.29
CA PHE A 224 -15.05 20.21 -12.00
C PHE A 224 -14.68 21.28 -13.03
N SER A 225 -13.60 22.06 -12.80
CA SER A 225 -13.09 23.01 -13.81
C SER A 225 -12.59 22.27 -15.06
N LEU A 226 -11.93 21.12 -14.92
CA LEU A 226 -11.51 20.31 -16.06
C LEU A 226 -12.72 19.81 -16.87
N ILE A 227 -13.76 19.31 -16.17
CA ILE A 227 -15.00 18.87 -16.83
C ILE A 227 -15.68 20.03 -17.55
N ALA A 228 -15.80 21.19 -16.88
CA ALA A 228 -16.40 22.37 -17.47
C ALA A 228 -15.64 22.84 -18.72
N LEU A 229 -14.30 22.80 -18.69
CA LEU A 229 -13.47 23.14 -19.84
C LEU A 229 -13.70 22.18 -21.02
N ILE A 230 -13.80 20.88 -20.75
CA ILE A 230 -14.10 19.88 -21.79
C ILE A 230 -15.47 20.19 -22.45
N PHE A 231 -16.51 20.43 -21.65
CA PHE A 231 -17.82 20.80 -22.17
C PHE A 231 -17.82 22.11 -22.95
N ALA A 232 -17.05 23.12 -22.51
CA ALA A 232 -16.90 24.36 -23.22
C ALA A 232 -16.23 24.16 -24.60
N ILE A 233 -15.15 23.36 -24.66
CA ILE A 233 -14.47 23.03 -25.92
C ILE A 233 -15.41 22.29 -26.88
N VAL A 234 -16.11 21.27 -26.37
CA VAL A 234 -17.09 20.51 -27.19
C VAL A 234 -18.22 21.41 -27.67
N GLY A 235 -18.77 22.26 -26.80
CA GLY A 235 -19.81 23.22 -27.15
C GLY A 235 -19.38 24.20 -28.22
N LEU A 236 -18.15 24.73 -28.12
CA LEU A 236 -17.57 25.62 -29.16
C LEU A 236 -17.37 24.88 -30.49
N ALA A 237 -16.84 23.63 -30.43
CA ALA A 237 -16.59 22.84 -31.63
C ALA A 237 -17.88 22.46 -32.38
N LEU A 238 -19.00 22.27 -31.67
CA LEU A 238 -20.30 21.94 -32.26
C LEU A 238 -21.14 23.15 -32.60
N GLY A 239 -20.91 24.29 -31.94
CA GLY A 239 -21.72 25.51 -32.09
C GLY A 239 -21.13 26.58 -33.01
N LEU A 240 -19.84 26.47 -33.37
CA LEU A 240 -19.23 27.34 -34.37
C LEU A 240 -19.33 26.66 -35.75
N PRO A 241 -19.99 27.29 -36.76
CA PRO A 241 -20.13 26.74 -38.09
C PRO A 241 -18.83 26.70 -38.89
#